data_528655493e0a867e7d106a3357c4e0fa
#
_entry.id   528655493e0a867e7d106a3357c4e0fa
#
_cell.length_a   1.000
_cell.length_b   1.000
_cell.length_c   1.000
_cell.angle_alpha   90.00
_cell.angle_beta   90.00
_cell.angle_gamma   90.00
#
_symmetry.space_group_name_H-M   'P 1'
#
loop_
_entity.id
_entity.type
_entity.pdbx_description
1 polymer ?
#
loop_
_entity_poly.entity_id
_entity_poly.type
_entity_poly.pdbx_seq_one_letter_code
_entity_poly.pdbx_strand_id
1 'polypeptide(L)'
;MIVLGIDPGVANTGYGIVAQDRGRLFALDGGVVETPAGLDAGARLAEIHRRVGELMDDYRPDAVAVEDLYFGANARSAFAVGQARGVVILAAGQRAIRCASYTPQQVKNAVCGSGRAAKDQVQRMVQALLALPDLPKPDHAADALAVAICHANGAPMAAALGAAG
;
A
#
# COMPACT_ATOMS: atom_id res chain seq x y z
N MET A 1 11.70 1.66 10.97
CA MET A 1 10.24 1.69 10.70
C MET A 1 9.93 0.70 9.60
N ILE A 2 8.93 -0.14 9.79
CA ILE A 2 8.40 -1.07 8.78
C ILE A 2 7.00 -0.61 8.38
N VAL A 3 6.73 -0.51 7.09
CA VAL A 3 5.45 -0.08 6.53
C VAL A 3 4.89 -1.17 5.61
N LEU A 4 3.64 -1.54 5.84
CA LEU A 4 2.86 -2.35 4.90
C LEU A 4 2.06 -1.41 4.00
N GLY A 5 2.44 -1.31 2.73
CA GLY A 5 1.68 -0.62 1.70
C GLY A 5 0.64 -1.54 1.06
N ILE A 6 -0.53 -1.02 0.79
CA ILE A 6 -1.65 -1.74 0.18
C ILE A 6 -2.24 -0.94 -0.99
N ASP A 7 -2.37 -1.60 -2.13
CA ASP A 7 -3.21 -1.20 -3.28
C ASP A 7 -4.48 -2.07 -3.28
N PRO A 8 -5.62 -1.57 -2.75
CA PRO A 8 -6.78 -2.41 -2.50
C PRO A 8 -7.57 -2.74 -3.76
N GLY A 9 -7.87 -4.01 -3.96
CA GLY A 9 -8.78 -4.49 -5.00
C GLY A 9 -9.38 -5.84 -4.62
N VAL A 10 -10.63 -6.11 -5.00
CA VAL A 10 -11.30 -7.37 -4.62
C VAL A 10 -10.68 -8.56 -5.35
N ALA A 11 -10.37 -8.44 -6.64
CA ALA A 11 -9.75 -9.51 -7.41
C ALA A 11 -8.25 -9.65 -7.09
N ASN A 12 -7.58 -8.53 -7.00
CA ASN A 12 -6.15 -8.42 -6.76
C ASN A 12 -5.91 -7.30 -5.74
N THR A 13 -5.43 -7.65 -4.56
CA THR A 13 -4.96 -6.68 -3.58
C THR A 13 -3.43 -6.70 -3.59
N GLY A 14 -2.81 -5.63 -4.06
CA GLY A 14 -1.37 -5.47 -4.02
C GLY A 14 -0.88 -5.24 -2.59
N TYR A 15 0.26 -5.82 -2.23
CA TYR A 15 0.95 -5.51 -0.98
C TYR A 15 2.44 -5.28 -1.21
N GLY A 16 3.04 -4.44 -0.37
CA GLY A 16 4.47 -4.18 -0.36
C GLY A 16 4.95 -3.87 1.05
N ILE A 17 5.99 -4.56 1.50
CA ILE A 17 6.60 -4.36 2.81
C ILE A 17 7.91 -3.60 2.63
N VAL A 18 7.97 -2.39 3.18
CA VAL A 18 9.16 -1.53 3.09
C VAL A 18 9.69 -1.24 4.49
N ALA A 19 10.97 -1.50 4.69
CA ALA A 19 11.68 -1.07 5.88
C ALA A 19 12.45 0.23 5.59
N GLN A 20 12.48 1.14 6.57
CA GLN A 20 13.33 2.32 6.56
C GLN A 20 14.29 2.28 7.74
N ASP A 21 15.58 2.33 7.45
CA ASP A 21 16.65 2.47 8.45
C ASP A 21 17.61 3.58 8.05
N ARG A 22 17.83 4.54 8.95
CA ARG A 22 18.74 5.70 8.75
C ARG A 22 18.54 6.41 7.42
N GLY A 23 17.28 6.57 7.00
CA GLY A 23 16.91 7.23 5.73
C GLY A 23 17.05 6.36 4.47
N ARG A 24 17.48 5.11 4.60
CA ARG A 24 17.54 4.15 3.49
C ARG A 24 16.29 3.26 3.49
N LEU A 25 15.78 2.98 2.31
CA LEU A 25 14.60 2.15 2.11
C LEU A 25 15.01 0.76 1.58
N PHE A 26 14.33 -0.26 2.07
CA PHE A 26 14.53 -1.65 1.66
C PHE A 26 13.18 -2.32 1.45
N ALA A 27 13.02 -3.04 0.35
CA ALA A 27 11.89 -3.95 0.21
C ALA A 27 12.17 -5.23 1.00
N LEU A 28 11.25 -5.59 1.89
CA LEU A 28 11.29 -6.88 2.60
C LEU A 28 10.47 -7.94 1.85
N ASP A 29 9.34 -7.53 1.28
CA ASP A 29 8.45 -8.39 0.51
C ASP A 29 7.52 -7.55 -0.38
N GLY A 30 6.88 -8.18 -1.37
CA GLY A 30 5.87 -7.56 -2.20
C GLY A 30 5.19 -8.58 -3.11
N GLY A 31 3.92 -8.41 -3.33
CA GLY A 31 3.14 -9.34 -4.12
C GLY A 31 1.67 -8.95 -4.25
N VAL A 32 0.84 -9.93 -4.56
CA VAL A 32 -0.59 -9.77 -4.73
C VAL A 32 -1.35 -10.86 -3.99
N VAL A 33 -2.38 -10.47 -3.26
CA VAL A 33 -3.41 -11.36 -2.76
C VAL A 33 -4.47 -11.50 -3.84
N GLU A 34 -4.53 -12.65 -4.47
CA GLU A 34 -5.53 -12.96 -5.51
C GLU A 34 -6.71 -13.68 -4.90
N THR A 35 -7.93 -13.31 -5.32
CA THR A 35 -9.15 -14.01 -4.94
C THR A 35 -9.86 -14.54 -6.18
N PRO A 36 -10.21 -15.85 -6.22
CA PRO A 36 -10.88 -16.45 -7.37
C PRO A 36 -12.22 -15.78 -7.71
N ALA A 37 -12.48 -15.57 -9.01
CA ALA A 37 -13.72 -14.94 -9.50
C ALA A 37 -15.00 -15.74 -9.17
N GLY A 38 -14.88 -17.05 -8.96
CA GLY A 38 -16.01 -17.94 -8.62
C GLY A 38 -16.47 -17.89 -7.16
N LEU A 39 -15.72 -17.21 -6.29
CA LEU A 39 -16.12 -17.03 -4.90
C LEU A 39 -17.15 -15.89 -4.77
N ASP A 40 -18.07 -16.02 -3.82
CA ASP A 40 -18.96 -14.92 -3.44
C ASP A 40 -18.17 -13.75 -2.81
N ALA A 41 -18.79 -12.57 -2.74
CA ALA A 41 -18.12 -11.37 -2.27
C ALA A 41 -17.63 -11.51 -0.82
N GLY A 42 -18.40 -12.14 0.06
CA GLY A 42 -18.01 -12.33 1.46
C GLY A 42 -16.78 -13.23 1.59
N ALA A 43 -16.73 -14.34 0.86
CA ALA A 43 -15.60 -15.27 0.85
C ALA A 43 -14.33 -14.58 0.31
N ARG A 44 -14.45 -13.75 -0.73
CA ARG A 44 -13.32 -12.97 -1.27
C ARG A 44 -12.78 -11.98 -0.25
N LEU A 45 -13.67 -11.23 0.40
CA LEU A 45 -13.28 -10.27 1.44
C LEU A 45 -12.67 -10.96 2.67
N ALA A 46 -13.20 -12.12 3.08
CA ALA A 46 -12.62 -12.92 4.15
C ALA A 46 -11.20 -13.40 3.83
N GLU A 47 -10.95 -13.81 2.58
CA GLU A 47 -9.62 -14.21 2.14
C GLU A 47 -8.62 -13.03 2.15
N ILE A 48 -9.04 -11.85 1.68
CA ILE A 48 -8.21 -10.64 1.78
C ILE A 48 -7.89 -10.33 3.25
N HIS A 49 -8.90 -10.36 4.13
CA HIS A 49 -8.71 -10.11 5.56
C HIS A 49 -7.70 -11.08 6.18
N ARG A 50 -7.84 -12.37 5.89
CA ARG A 50 -6.95 -13.41 6.40
C ARG A 50 -5.50 -13.18 5.94
N ARG A 51 -5.28 -13.00 4.63
CA ARG A 51 -3.95 -12.83 4.05
C ARG A 51 -3.26 -11.54 4.50
N VAL A 52 -4.00 -10.42 4.50
CA VAL A 52 -3.44 -9.15 4.99
C VAL A 52 -3.15 -9.22 6.48
N GLY A 53 -4.00 -9.92 7.25
CA GLY A 53 -3.75 -10.19 8.67
C GLY A 53 -2.47 -11.00 8.90
N GLU A 54 -2.23 -12.04 8.13
CA GLU A 54 -0.99 -12.85 8.18
C GLU A 54 0.24 -11.97 7.90
N LEU A 55 0.20 -11.12 6.87
CA LEU A 55 1.29 -10.18 6.58
C LEU A 55 1.59 -9.24 7.76
N MET A 56 0.53 -8.73 8.42
CA MET A 56 0.69 -7.89 9.62
C MET A 56 1.28 -8.66 10.80
N ASP A 57 0.90 -9.93 10.99
CA ASP A 57 1.41 -10.77 12.07
C ASP A 57 2.86 -11.18 11.85
N ASP A 58 3.25 -11.48 10.60
CA ASP A 58 4.58 -11.93 10.22
C ASP A 58 5.60 -10.77 10.25
N TYR A 59 5.25 -9.62 9.64
CA TYR A 59 6.17 -8.49 9.49
C TYR A 59 6.07 -7.45 10.61
N ARG A 60 5.00 -7.45 11.39
CA ARG A 60 4.73 -6.51 12.50
C ARG A 60 4.99 -5.05 12.10
N PRO A 61 4.31 -4.54 11.06
CA PRO A 61 4.57 -3.19 10.59
C PRO A 61 4.17 -2.14 11.64
N ASP A 62 4.94 -1.06 11.69
CA ASP A 62 4.65 0.11 12.53
C ASP A 62 3.43 0.88 12.01
N ALA A 63 3.16 0.79 10.70
CA ALA A 63 2.01 1.41 10.05
C ALA A 63 1.56 0.63 8.81
N VAL A 64 0.27 0.74 8.51
CA VAL A 64 -0.33 0.34 7.23
C VAL A 64 -0.62 1.59 6.43
N ALA A 65 -0.15 1.63 5.18
CA ALA A 65 -0.42 2.71 4.24
C ALA A 65 -1.31 2.18 3.12
N VAL A 66 -2.44 2.81 2.87
CA VAL A 66 -3.42 2.35 1.88
C VAL A 66 -3.60 3.42 0.81
N GLU A 67 -3.63 3.01 -0.47
CA GLU A 67 -4.00 3.93 -1.54
C GLU A 67 -5.47 4.33 -1.38
N ASP A 68 -5.73 5.63 -1.52
CA ASP A 68 -7.08 6.16 -1.39
C ASP A 68 -7.85 6.00 -2.69
N LEU A 69 -9.18 5.90 -2.55
CA LEU A 69 -10.07 5.73 -3.69
C LEU A 69 -10.11 7.01 -4.54
N TYR A 70 -9.87 6.86 -5.84
CA TYR A 70 -10.26 7.85 -6.81
C TYR A 70 -11.65 7.51 -7.36
N PHE A 71 -12.62 8.35 -7.07
CA PHE A 71 -13.96 8.24 -7.65
C PHE A 71 -13.90 8.65 -9.13
N GLY A 72 -13.54 7.69 -9.98
CA GLY A 72 -13.65 7.82 -11.43
C GLY A 72 -15.07 7.53 -11.93
N ALA A 73 -15.25 7.49 -13.25
CA ALA A 73 -16.55 7.34 -13.91
C ALA A 73 -17.31 6.03 -13.60
N ASN A 74 -16.73 5.06 -12.90
CA ASN A 74 -17.35 3.76 -12.62
C ASN A 74 -17.58 3.54 -11.11
N ALA A 75 -18.80 3.89 -10.64
CA ALA A 75 -19.22 3.73 -9.24
C ALA A 75 -19.16 2.27 -8.74
N ARG A 76 -19.41 1.28 -9.61
CA ARG A 76 -19.38 -0.16 -9.23
C ARG A 76 -17.97 -0.60 -8.86
N SER A 77 -16.97 -0.20 -9.63
CA SER A 77 -15.56 -0.49 -9.33
C SER A 77 -15.10 0.20 -8.05
N ALA A 78 -15.48 1.47 -7.85
CA ALA A 78 -15.16 2.21 -6.64
C ALA A 78 -15.77 1.56 -5.39
N PHE A 79 -17.00 1.03 -5.47
CA PHE A 79 -17.64 0.33 -4.36
C PHE A 79 -16.89 -0.95 -3.97
N ALA A 80 -16.51 -1.78 -4.96
CA ALA A 80 -15.76 -3.01 -4.72
C ALA A 80 -14.37 -2.74 -4.10
N VAL A 81 -13.65 -1.74 -4.61
CA VAL A 81 -12.36 -1.32 -4.03
C VAL A 81 -12.56 -0.78 -2.60
N GLY A 82 -13.63 -0.03 -2.34
CA GLY A 82 -13.99 0.45 -1.01
C GLY A 82 -14.23 -0.68 -0.01
N GLN A 83 -14.86 -1.78 -0.43
CA GLN A 83 -15.03 -2.97 0.41
C GLN A 83 -13.68 -3.61 0.77
N ALA A 84 -12.80 -3.84 -0.21
CA ALA A 84 -11.46 -4.39 0.03
C ALA A 84 -10.64 -3.47 0.96
N ARG A 85 -10.69 -2.15 0.73
CA ARG A 85 -10.06 -1.15 1.58
C ARG A 85 -10.57 -1.21 3.02
N GLY A 86 -11.89 -1.30 3.22
CA GLY A 86 -12.51 -1.42 4.54
C GLY A 86 -12.02 -2.65 5.31
N VAL A 87 -11.86 -3.77 4.61
CA VAL A 87 -11.32 -5.02 5.19
C VAL A 87 -9.87 -4.86 5.65
N VAL A 88 -9.04 -4.17 4.87
CA VAL A 88 -7.63 -3.86 5.25
C VAL A 88 -7.58 -2.98 6.49
N ILE A 89 -8.39 -1.91 6.53
CA ILE A 89 -8.48 -1.01 7.69
C ILE A 89 -8.97 -1.76 8.94
N LEU A 90 -9.95 -2.65 8.79
CA LEU A 90 -10.43 -3.50 9.87
C LEU A 90 -9.32 -4.40 10.42
N ALA A 91 -8.58 -5.08 9.54
CA ALA A 91 -7.47 -5.95 9.94
C ALA A 91 -6.37 -5.19 10.71
N ALA A 92 -6.05 -3.96 10.28
CA ALA A 92 -5.12 -3.08 10.98
C ALA A 92 -5.66 -2.63 12.34
N GLY A 93 -6.94 -2.21 12.39
CA GLY A 93 -7.60 -1.78 13.63
C GLY A 93 -7.66 -2.88 14.69
N GLN A 94 -7.94 -4.12 14.30
CA GLN A 94 -7.94 -5.28 15.20
C GLN A 94 -6.57 -5.56 15.84
N ARG A 95 -5.49 -5.09 15.21
CA ARG A 95 -4.09 -5.24 15.66
C ARG A 95 -3.53 -3.96 16.28
N ALA A 96 -4.37 -2.94 16.45
CA ALA A 96 -3.96 -1.61 16.92
C ALA A 96 -2.82 -0.98 16.09
N ILE A 97 -2.72 -1.33 14.80
CA ILE A 97 -1.75 -0.75 13.86
C ILE A 97 -2.38 0.50 13.22
N ARG A 98 -1.63 1.59 13.18
CA ARG A 98 -2.08 2.83 12.53
C ARG A 98 -2.23 2.63 11.04
N CYS A 99 -3.36 3.10 10.50
CA CYS A 99 -3.65 3.07 9.06
C CYS A 99 -3.69 4.49 8.51
N ALA A 100 -2.87 4.78 7.52
CA ALA A 100 -2.82 6.07 6.82
C ALA A 100 -3.26 5.90 5.36
N SER A 101 -3.94 6.92 4.81
CA SER A 101 -4.42 6.92 3.42
C SER A 101 -3.66 7.94 2.58
N TYR A 102 -3.38 7.58 1.33
CA TYR A 102 -2.65 8.42 0.38
C TYR A 102 -3.34 8.44 -0.98
N THR A 103 -3.58 9.62 -1.52
CA THR A 103 -4.09 9.76 -2.88
C THR A 103 -3.03 9.35 -3.90
N PRO A 104 -3.42 8.93 -5.12
CA PRO A 104 -2.47 8.61 -6.19
C PRO A 104 -1.50 9.77 -6.50
N GLN A 105 -1.97 11.02 -6.38
CA GLN A 105 -1.12 12.19 -6.59
C GLN A 105 -0.07 12.36 -5.49
N GLN A 106 -0.43 12.10 -4.22
CA GLN A 106 0.51 12.14 -3.11
C GLN A 106 1.59 11.05 -3.27
N VAL A 107 1.19 9.83 -3.66
CA VAL A 107 2.12 8.73 -3.91
C VAL A 107 3.09 9.08 -5.04
N LYS A 108 2.59 9.55 -6.19
CA LYS A 108 3.43 9.97 -7.32
C LYS A 108 4.38 11.11 -6.95
N ASN A 109 3.91 12.08 -6.19
CA ASN A 109 4.73 13.20 -5.75
C ASN A 109 5.85 12.74 -4.79
N ALA A 110 5.55 11.84 -3.86
CA ALA A 110 6.51 11.32 -2.90
C ALA A 110 7.59 10.44 -3.56
N VAL A 111 7.22 9.67 -4.60
CA VAL A 111 8.13 8.73 -5.29
C VAL A 111 8.91 9.41 -6.41
N CYS A 112 8.26 10.27 -7.20
CA CYS A 112 8.82 10.85 -8.42
C CYS A 112 9.07 12.37 -8.33
N GLY A 113 8.66 13.04 -7.24
CA GLY A 113 8.69 14.50 -7.15
C GLY A 113 7.63 15.21 -8.00
N SER A 114 6.71 14.48 -8.63
CA SER A 114 5.65 15.01 -9.49
C SER A 114 4.39 14.16 -9.41
N GLY A 115 3.27 14.77 -9.01
CA GLY A 115 1.97 14.12 -8.96
C GLY A 115 1.40 13.72 -10.35
N ARG A 116 2.06 14.15 -11.44
CA ARG A 116 1.70 13.82 -12.83
C ARG A 116 2.57 12.73 -13.44
N ALA A 117 3.44 12.08 -12.64
CA ALA A 117 4.31 11.03 -13.13
C ALA A 117 3.53 9.91 -13.82
N ALA A 118 4.07 9.42 -14.93
CA ALA A 118 3.51 8.27 -15.62
C ALA A 118 3.76 6.97 -14.83
N LYS A 119 2.95 5.94 -15.08
CA LYS A 119 3.02 4.67 -14.32
C LYS A 119 4.38 4.00 -14.43
N ASP A 120 4.96 3.96 -15.62
CA ASP A 120 6.29 3.39 -15.86
C ASP A 120 7.39 4.16 -15.13
N GLN A 121 7.25 5.47 -15.01
CA GLN A 121 8.17 6.30 -14.23
C GLN A 121 8.09 5.96 -12.74
N VAL A 122 6.89 5.77 -12.18
CA VAL A 122 6.71 5.35 -10.79
C VAL A 122 7.38 4.01 -10.54
N GLN A 123 7.17 3.02 -11.42
CA GLN A 123 7.78 1.68 -11.29
C GLN A 123 9.32 1.74 -11.30
N ARG A 124 9.91 2.52 -12.21
CA ARG A 124 11.37 2.72 -12.26
C ARG A 124 11.91 3.41 -11.00
N MET A 125 11.18 4.39 -10.49
CA MET A 125 11.58 5.07 -9.25
C MET A 125 11.46 4.15 -8.03
N VAL A 126 10.42 3.31 -7.94
CA VAL A 126 10.30 2.29 -6.90
C VAL A 126 11.49 1.33 -6.97
N GLN A 127 11.84 0.84 -8.17
CA GLN A 127 13.02 0.00 -8.37
C GLN A 127 14.30 0.67 -7.85
N ALA A 128 14.52 1.93 -8.23
CA ALA A 128 15.72 2.68 -7.83
C ALA A 128 15.77 2.95 -6.33
N LEU A 129 14.66 3.40 -5.73
CA LEU A 129 14.59 3.75 -4.31
C LEU A 129 14.78 2.55 -3.39
N LEU A 130 14.31 1.38 -3.81
CA LEU A 130 14.42 0.12 -3.07
C LEU A 130 15.62 -0.74 -3.51
N ALA A 131 16.43 -0.25 -4.47
CA ALA A 131 17.56 -0.97 -5.07
C ALA A 131 17.19 -2.39 -5.55
N LEU A 132 16.01 -2.55 -6.17
CA LEU A 132 15.56 -3.83 -6.68
C LEU A 132 16.34 -4.22 -7.94
N PRO A 133 16.69 -5.51 -8.12
CA PRO A 133 17.41 -5.97 -9.32
C PRO A 133 16.56 -5.80 -10.60
N ASP A 134 15.25 -5.99 -10.48
CA ASP A 134 14.28 -5.91 -11.57
C ASP A 134 13.12 -4.96 -11.24
N LEU A 135 12.38 -4.54 -12.29
CA LEU A 135 11.14 -3.79 -12.09
C LEU A 135 10.15 -4.61 -11.27
N PRO A 136 9.54 -4.02 -10.23
CA PRO A 136 8.58 -4.73 -9.40
C PRO A 136 7.36 -5.16 -10.23
N LYS A 137 6.99 -6.43 -10.11
CA LYS A 137 5.85 -7.07 -10.77
C LYS A 137 5.08 -7.94 -9.77
N PRO A 138 3.77 -8.14 -9.99
CA PRO A 138 2.91 -7.43 -10.95
C PRO A 138 2.67 -5.97 -10.57
N ASP A 139 1.94 -5.23 -11.43
CA ASP A 139 1.67 -3.80 -11.25
C ASP A 139 1.14 -3.44 -9.87
N HIS A 140 0.17 -4.21 -9.34
CA HIS A 140 -0.40 -4.00 -8.01
C HIS A 140 0.65 -4.08 -6.87
N ALA A 141 1.67 -4.93 -7.02
CA ALA A 141 2.77 -4.98 -6.05
C ALA A 141 3.64 -3.72 -6.13
N ALA A 142 3.91 -3.23 -7.34
CA ALA A 142 4.64 -1.98 -7.56
C ALA A 142 3.89 -0.77 -6.96
N ASP A 143 2.58 -0.69 -7.18
CA ASP A 143 1.72 0.36 -6.65
C ASP A 143 1.70 0.32 -5.10
N ALA A 144 1.59 -0.87 -4.50
CA ALA A 144 1.64 -1.04 -3.04
C ALA A 144 3.01 -0.65 -2.45
N LEU A 145 4.12 -1.01 -3.10
CA LEU A 145 5.46 -0.57 -2.69
C LEU A 145 5.60 0.96 -2.76
N ALA A 146 5.03 1.60 -3.80
CA ALA A 146 5.02 3.06 -3.92
C ALA A 146 4.27 3.73 -2.76
N VAL A 147 3.13 3.17 -2.36
CA VAL A 147 2.35 3.64 -1.20
C VAL A 147 3.15 3.51 0.10
N ALA A 148 3.84 2.38 0.30
CA ALA A 148 4.71 2.19 1.47
C ALA A 148 5.86 3.21 1.51
N ILE A 149 6.52 3.47 0.37
CA ILE A 149 7.56 4.50 0.23
C ILE A 149 7.02 5.89 0.57
N CYS A 150 5.81 6.22 0.09
CA CYS A 150 5.15 7.49 0.36
C CYS A 150 4.99 7.71 1.87
N HIS A 151 4.52 6.71 2.60
CA HIS A 151 4.40 6.77 4.06
C HIS A 151 5.76 6.89 4.74
N ALA A 152 6.72 6.06 4.37
CA ALA A 152 8.04 6.02 4.97
C ALA A 152 8.77 7.38 4.85
N ASN A 153 8.62 8.06 3.71
CA ASN A 153 9.22 9.38 3.49
C ASN A 153 8.45 10.52 4.18
N GLY A 154 7.14 10.40 4.35
CA GLY A 154 6.29 11.43 4.97
C GLY A 154 6.20 11.36 6.49
N ALA A 155 6.30 10.18 7.08
CA ALA A 155 6.13 9.98 8.51
C ALA A 155 7.13 10.75 9.41
N PRO A 156 8.43 10.83 9.06
CA PRO A 156 9.39 11.62 9.84
C PRO A 156 9.03 13.11 9.90
N MET A 157 8.53 13.67 8.79
CA MET A 157 8.14 15.07 8.71
C MET A 157 6.86 15.35 9.51
N ALA A 158 5.88 14.45 9.47
CA ALA A 158 4.66 14.57 10.27
C ALA A 158 4.94 14.46 11.78
N ALA A 159 5.85 13.57 12.18
CA ALA A 159 6.28 13.44 13.58
C ALA A 159 7.02 14.69 14.07
N ALA A 160 7.90 15.28 13.24
CA ALA A 160 8.62 16.51 13.57
C ALA A 160 7.67 17.71 13.72
N LEU A 161 6.65 17.82 12.87
CA LEU A 161 5.64 18.90 12.96
C LEU A 161 4.69 18.73 14.15
N GLY A 162 4.36 17.48 14.52
CA GLY A 162 3.52 17.17 15.68
C GLY A 162 4.23 17.34 17.03
N ALA A 163 5.56 17.31 17.06
CA ALA A 163 6.35 17.53 18.27
C ALA A 163 6.62 19.04 18.56
N ALA A 164 6.29 19.92 17.62
CA ALA A 164 6.48 21.38 17.71
C ALA A 164 5.22 22.15 18.18
N GLY A 165 4.13 21.46 18.49
CA GLY A 165 2.88 22.00 19.07
C GLY A 165 2.66 21.43 20.43
#